data_ee883f3648cadae2bd62ce71e38f7a2e
#
_entry.id   ee883f3648cadae2bd62ce71e38f7a2e
#
_cell.length_a   1.000
_cell.length_b   1.000
_cell.length_c   1.000
_cell.angle_alpha   90.00
_cell.angle_beta   90.00
_cell.angle_gamma   90.00
#
_symmetry.space_group_name_H-M   'P 1'
#
loop_
_entity.id
_entity.type
_entity.pdbx_description
1 polymer ?
#
loop_
_entity_poly.entity_id
_entity_poly.type
_entity_poly.pdbx_seq_one_letter_code
_entity_poly.pdbx_strand_id
1 'polypeptide(L)'
;YITIEGGLTMLVSSKELLLDAQKNGYAVGAFNVENMEMVQAVIAAAEELNSPVIMQTTPSTLKYADADYFYANVACAAKKANVPVVMHLDHGSSFELAMKAFRAGYTSIMIDGSHSIFEENIAITKSVVDACHPAFVPVEAELGKVGGKEDDLDGGAGGYTDPAEAAEFVERTGVDFLAVAIGTAHGVYKGIPKLDLDRLSEIRKVVSIPLVL
;
A
#
# COMPACT_ATOMS: atom_id res chain seq x y z
N TYR A 1 -13.30 -12.58 -5.14
CA TYR A 1 -12.98 -12.95 -6.53
C TYR A 1 -13.81 -12.05 -7.45
N ILE A 2 -13.15 -11.26 -8.30
CA ILE A 2 -13.83 -10.47 -9.34
C ILE A 2 -13.96 -11.37 -10.57
N THR A 3 -15.18 -11.70 -10.94
CA THR A 3 -15.44 -12.45 -12.19
C THR A 3 -15.52 -11.43 -13.33
N ILE A 4 -14.52 -11.41 -14.20
CA ILE A 4 -14.59 -10.71 -15.48
C ILE A 4 -15.07 -11.71 -16.53
N GLU A 5 -15.87 -11.29 -17.51
CA GLU A 5 -16.35 -12.15 -18.61
C GLU A 5 -15.18 -12.96 -19.19
N GLY A 6 -15.19 -14.28 -18.97
CA GLY A 6 -14.23 -15.21 -19.54
C GLY A 6 -13.31 -15.98 -18.59
N GLY A 7 -13.37 -15.80 -17.26
CA GLY A 7 -12.59 -16.58 -16.30
C GLY A 7 -12.41 -15.95 -14.93
N LEU A 8 -12.10 -16.76 -13.92
CA LEU A 8 -11.65 -16.29 -12.61
C LEU A 8 -10.30 -15.59 -12.77
N THR A 9 -10.19 -14.34 -12.34
CA THR A 9 -8.90 -13.66 -12.20
C THR A 9 -8.44 -13.71 -10.76
N MET A 10 -7.13 -13.85 -10.55
CA MET A 10 -6.50 -13.76 -9.23
C MET A 10 -6.19 -12.31 -8.83
N LEU A 11 -6.56 -11.31 -9.65
CA LEU A 11 -6.48 -9.90 -9.25
C LEU A 11 -7.58 -9.63 -8.21
N VAL A 12 -7.16 -9.29 -6.99
CA VAL A 12 -8.05 -9.15 -5.82
C VAL A 12 -7.85 -7.82 -5.12
N SER A 13 -8.82 -7.43 -4.29
CA SER A 13 -8.69 -6.31 -3.35
C SER A 13 -7.71 -6.66 -2.23
N SER A 14 -6.91 -5.69 -1.78
CA SER A 14 -6.02 -5.87 -0.64
C SER A 14 -6.76 -6.06 0.69
N LYS A 15 -7.99 -5.59 0.81
CA LYS A 15 -8.73 -5.57 2.10
C LYS A 15 -8.89 -6.95 2.71
N GLU A 16 -9.51 -7.88 1.98
CA GLU A 16 -9.74 -9.23 2.48
C GLU A 16 -8.42 -9.97 2.73
N LEU A 17 -7.45 -9.75 1.86
CA LEU A 17 -6.13 -10.35 1.95
C LEU A 17 -5.39 -9.92 3.23
N LEU A 18 -5.36 -8.62 3.53
CA LEU A 18 -4.65 -8.09 4.69
C LEU A 18 -5.39 -8.35 6.01
N LEU A 19 -6.72 -8.39 5.98
CA LEU A 19 -7.51 -8.82 7.15
C LEU A 19 -7.28 -10.31 7.47
N ASP A 20 -7.16 -11.16 6.45
CA ASP A 20 -6.81 -12.56 6.63
C ASP A 20 -5.39 -12.72 7.18
N ALA A 21 -4.42 -11.99 6.63
CA ALA A 21 -3.04 -11.96 7.11
C ALA A 21 -2.96 -11.54 8.60
N GLN A 22 -3.65 -10.46 8.97
CA GLN A 22 -3.72 -10.01 10.36
C GLN A 22 -4.35 -11.05 11.30
N LYS A 23 -5.45 -11.67 10.88
CA LYS A 23 -6.15 -12.68 11.66
C LYS A 23 -5.31 -13.94 11.90
N ASN A 24 -4.55 -14.35 10.89
CA ASN A 24 -3.77 -15.58 10.91
C ASN A 24 -2.29 -15.38 11.27
N GLY A 25 -1.85 -14.15 11.52
CA GLY A 25 -0.51 -13.83 12.02
C GLY A 25 0.60 -14.02 10.99
N TYR A 26 0.34 -13.67 9.72
CA TYR A 26 1.38 -13.59 8.69
C TYR A 26 1.41 -12.21 8.03
N ALA A 27 2.47 -11.92 7.28
CA ALA A 27 2.60 -10.69 6.51
C ALA A 27 2.53 -10.98 5.01
N VAL A 28 2.02 -10.03 4.23
CA VAL A 28 2.01 -10.09 2.77
C VAL A 28 3.11 -9.18 2.24
N GLY A 29 3.97 -9.70 1.36
CA GLY A 29 5.02 -8.91 0.72
C GLY A 29 4.44 -7.96 -0.33
N ALA A 30 4.91 -6.70 -0.32
CA ALA A 30 4.61 -5.70 -1.32
C ALA A 30 5.90 -5.36 -2.09
N PHE A 31 5.83 -5.41 -3.42
CA PHE A 31 7.01 -5.27 -4.29
C PHE A 31 6.78 -4.23 -5.38
N ASN A 32 7.68 -3.26 -5.45
CA ASN A 32 7.68 -2.28 -6.53
C ASN A 32 7.99 -2.97 -7.86
N VAL A 33 7.22 -2.66 -8.89
CA VAL A 33 7.41 -3.18 -10.24
C VAL A 33 7.55 -2.04 -11.24
N GLU A 34 8.70 -2.00 -11.94
CA GLU A 34 9.06 -0.94 -12.86
C GLU A 34 8.95 -1.36 -14.34
N ASN A 35 8.77 -2.66 -14.60
CA ASN A 35 8.69 -3.21 -15.93
C ASN A 35 8.04 -4.59 -15.94
N MET A 36 7.82 -5.13 -17.14
CA MET A 36 7.19 -6.43 -17.36
C MET A 36 8.00 -7.58 -16.75
N GLU A 37 9.32 -7.51 -16.81
CA GLU A 37 10.22 -8.55 -16.31
C GLU A 37 10.13 -8.68 -14.79
N MET A 38 10.00 -7.55 -14.08
CA MET A 38 9.79 -7.55 -12.63
C MET A 38 8.42 -8.15 -12.28
N VAL A 39 7.36 -7.81 -13.01
CA VAL A 39 6.04 -8.44 -12.83
C VAL A 39 6.12 -9.95 -12.99
N GLN A 40 6.81 -10.45 -14.01
CA GLN A 40 6.98 -11.90 -14.23
C GLN A 40 7.77 -12.56 -13.11
N ALA A 41 8.84 -11.92 -12.64
CA ALA A 41 9.68 -12.45 -11.57
C ALA A 41 8.92 -12.54 -10.24
N VAL A 42 8.17 -11.49 -9.90
CA VAL A 42 7.37 -11.45 -8.66
C VAL A 42 6.26 -12.51 -8.69
N ILE A 43 5.55 -12.67 -9.83
CA ILE A 43 4.54 -13.74 -9.98
C ILE A 43 5.17 -15.12 -9.84
N ALA A 44 6.29 -15.38 -10.52
CA ALA A 44 6.93 -16.67 -10.46
C ALA A 44 7.34 -17.05 -9.02
N ALA A 45 7.90 -16.10 -8.27
CA ALA A 45 8.24 -16.29 -6.86
C ALA A 45 7.00 -16.53 -5.98
N ALA A 46 5.94 -15.76 -6.20
CA ALA A 46 4.68 -15.90 -5.45
C ALA A 46 4.03 -17.27 -5.68
N GLU A 47 4.02 -17.76 -6.91
CA GLU A 47 3.50 -19.08 -7.27
C GLU A 47 4.36 -20.22 -6.70
N GLU A 48 5.69 -20.10 -6.79
CA GLU A 48 6.63 -21.08 -6.22
C GLU A 48 6.43 -21.23 -4.69
N LEU A 49 6.19 -20.11 -4.01
CA LEU A 49 5.98 -20.07 -2.57
C LEU A 49 4.50 -20.26 -2.15
N ASN A 50 3.58 -20.40 -3.11
CA ASN A 50 2.14 -20.42 -2.88
C ASN A 50 1.68 -19.30 -1.95
N SER A 51 2.18 -18.08 -2.19
CA SER A 51 1.99 -16.90 -1.35
C SER A 51 1.24 -15.80 -2.10
N PRO A 52 0.27 -15.13 -1.47
CA PRO A 52 -0.32 -13.92 -2.05
C PRO A 52 0.73 -12.81 -2.15
N VAL A 53 0.51 -11.88 -3.09
CA VAL A 53 1.48 -10.81 -3.35
C VAL A 53 0.80 -9.48 -3.68
N ILE A 54 1.39 -8.39 -3.21
CA ILE A 54 1.06 -7.03 -3.62
C ILE A 54 2.13 -6.55 -4.60
N MET A 55 1.72 -6.16 -5.79
CA MET A 55 2.57 -5.45 -6.75
C MET A 55 2.20 -3.98 -6.71
N GLN A 56 3.20 -3.12 -6.60
CA GLN A 56 2.95 -1.70 -6.40
C GLN A 56 3.78 -0.82 -7.33
N THR A 57 3.28 0.39 -7.55
CA THR A 57 3.95 1.43 -8.33
C THR A 57 3.93 2.73 -7.57
N THR A 58 5.04 3.45 -7.60
CA THR A 58 5.21 4.77 -6.98
C THR A 58 4.83 5.91 -7.95
N PRO A 59 4.73 7.16 -7.49
CA PRO A 59 4.56 8.31 -8.37
C PRO A 59 5.65 8.44 -9.44
N SER A 60 6.90 8.08 -9.14
CA SER A 60 8.00 8.11 -10.13
C SER A 60 7.85 7.04 -11.19
N THR A 61 7.43 5.83 -10.80
CA THR A 61 7.07 4.77 -11.75
C THR A 61 6.00 5.24 -12.73
N LEU A 62 4.95 5.93 -12.22
CA LEU A 62 3.85 6.44 -13.03
C LEU A 62 4.22 7.65 -13.91
N LYS A 63 5.35 8.31 -13.66
CA LYS A 63 5.95 9.29 -14.59
C LYS A 63 6.69 8.61 -15.73
N TYR A 64 7.30 7.45 -15.49
CA TYR A 64 8.00 6.67 -16.51
C TYR A 64 7.02 6.06 -17.50
N ALA A 65 5.98 5.40 -17.04
CA ALA A 65 4.89 4.89 -17.87
C ALA A 65 3.56 5.03 -17.13
N ASP A 66 2.48 5.26 -17.88
CA ASP A 66 1.17 5.53 -17.29
C ASP A 66 0.61 4.34 -16.50
N ALA A 67 -0.27 4.62 -15.54
CA ALA A 67 -0.95 3.63 -14.69
C ALA A 67 -1.62 2.51 -15.50
N ASP A 68 -2.20 2.86 -16.65
CA ASP A 68 -2.85 1.90 -17.56
C ASP A 68 -1.91 0.79 -18.05
N TYR A 69 -0.63 1.12 -18.31
CA TYR A 69 0.36 0.14 -18.75
C TYR A 69 0.74 -0.83 -17.63
N PHE A 70 0.95 -0.32 -16.42
CA PHE A 70 1.26 -1.16 -15.27
C PHE A 70 0.07 -2.04 -14.90
N TYR A 71 -1.14 -1.47 -14.87
CA TYR A 71 -2.35 -2.26 -14.66
C TYR A 71 -2.49 -3.38 -15.70
N ALA A 72 -2.29 -3.08 -16.99
CA ALA A 72 -2.40 -4.09 -18.05
C ALA A 72 -1.39 -5.23 -17.87
N ASN A 73 -0.15 -4.93 -17.48
CA ASN A 73 0.88 -5.93 -17.20
C ASN A 73 0.49 -6.83 -16.02
N VAL A 74 0.13 -6.23 -14.89
CA VAL A 74 -0.23 -6.97 -13.67
C VAL A 74 -1.53 -7.74 -13.87
N ALA A 75 -2.55 -7.15 -14.49
CA ALA A 75 -3.81 -7.82 -14.78
C ALA A 75 -3.64 -9.02 -15.74
N CYS A 76 -2.73 -8.90 -16.73
CA CYS A 76 -2.39 -10.01 -17.63
C CYS A 76 -1.72 -11.15 -16.86
N ALA A 77 -0.80 -10.84 -15.95
CA ALA A 77 -0.13 -11.83 -15.10
C ALA A 77 -1.13 -12.49 -14.13
N ALA A 78 -1.96 -11.71 -13.47
CA ALA A 78 -2.96 -12.19 -12.51
C ALA A 78 -4.02 -13.12 -13.12
N LYS A 79 -4.34 -12.97 -14.42
CA LYS A 79 -5.23 -13.91 -15.14
C LYS A 79 -4.67 -15.32 -15.24
N LYS A 80 -3.35 -15.46 -15.17
CA LYS A 80 -2.65 -16.76 -15.32
C LYS A 80 -2.16 -17.29 -13.98
N ALA A 81 -2.09 -16.42 -12.98
CA ALA A 81 -1.61 -16.77 -11.65
C ALA A 81 -2.56 -17.72 -10.92
N ASN A 82 -1.98 -18.54 -10.04
CA ASN A 82 -2.71 -19.43 -9.14
C ASN A 82 -2.75 -18.91 -7.68
N VAL A 83 -2.18 -17.72 -7.43
CA VAL A 83 -2.13 -17.03 -6.13
C VAL A 83 -2.79 -15.67 -6.22
N PRO A 84 -3.35 -15.14 -5.11
CA PRO A 84 -3.92 -13.80 -5.08
C PRO A 84 -2.87 -12.71 -5.39
N VAL A 85 -3.24 -11.78 -6.26
CA VAL A 85 -2.41 -10.64 -6.69
C VAL A 85 -3.18 -9.36 -6.45
N VAL A 86 -2.54 -8.39 -5.82
CA VAL A 86 -3.07 -7.03 -5.62
C VAL A 86 -2.28 -6.07 -6.51
N MET A 87 -2.97 -5.11 -7.14
CA MET A 87 -2.33 -3.97 -7.80
C MET A 87 -2.53 -2.72 -6.95
N HIS A 88 -1.43 -2.16 -6.45
CA HIS A 88 -1.41 -1.09 -5.45
C HIS A 88 -0.71 0.18 -5.97
N LEU A 89 -1.29 1.34 -5.69
CA LEU A 89 -0.59 2.61 -5.76
C LEU A 89 0.11 2.85 -4.43
N ASP A 90 1.41 2.99 -4.45
CA ASP A 90 2.26 3.27 -3.31
C ASP A 90 2.63 4.76 -3.28
N HIS A 91 2.66 5.38 -2.11
CA HIS A 91 2.97 6.80 -1.89
C HIS A 91 2.22 7.77 -2.83
N GLY A 92 0.93 7.55 -3.07
CA GLY A 92 0.11 8.47 -3.87
C GLY A 92 0.22 9.90 -3.35
N SER A 93 0.79 10.81 -4.16
CA SER A 93 1.20 12.15 -3.73
C SER A 93 0.09 13.21 -3.86
N SER A 94 -1.06 12.85 -4.45
CA SER A 94 -2.20 13.75 -4.59
C SER A 94 -3.50 12.98 -4.84
N PHE A 95 -4.62 13.66 -4.62
CA PHE A 95 -5.94 13.13 -4.96
C PHE A 95 -6.04 12.76 -6.45
N GLU A 96 -5.52 13.60 -7.33
CA GLU A 96 -5.56 13.38 -8.79
C GLU A 96 -4.80 12.12 -9.18
N LEU A 97 -3.62 11.88 -8.58
CA LEU A 97 -2.83 10.68 -8.86
C LEU A 97 -3.53 9.43 -8.31
N ALA A 98 -4.10 9.51 -7.11
CA ALA A 98 -4.90 8.43 -6.54
C ALA A 98 -6.08 8.07 -7.46
N MET A 99 -6.81 9.07 -7.96
CA MET A 99 -7.92 8.87 -8.90
C MET A 99 -7.48 8.38 -10.27
N LYS A 100 -6.28 8.73 -10.72
CA LYS A 100 -5.70 8.20 -11.96
C LYS A 100 -5.44 6.69 -11.84
N ALA A 101 -4.81 6.24 -10.76
CA ALA A 101 -4.59 4.82 -10.49
C ALA A 101 -5.93 4.06 -10.29
N PHE A 102 -6.85 4.64 -9.52
CA PHE A 102 -8.19 4.09 -9.34
C PHE A 102 -8.92 3.86 -10.68
N ARG A 103 -8.92 4.84 -11.58
CA ARG A 103 -9.55 4.73 -12.91
C ARG A 103 -8.85 3.73 -13.83
N ALA A 104 -7.54 3.53 -13.68
CA ALA A 104 -6.79 2.52 -14.40
C ALA A 104 -7.16 1.08 -13.97
N GLY A 105 -7.80 0.92 -12.79
CA GLY A 105 -8.23 -0.38 -12.27
C GLY A 105 -7.39 -0.93 -11.13
N TYR A 106 -6.57 -0.10 -10.47
CA TYR A 106 -5.85 -0.49 -9.28
C TYR A 106 -6.82 -0.98 -8.20
N THR A 107 -6.47 -2.07 -7.53
CA THR A 107 -7.33 -2.74 -6.54
C THR A 107 -7.02 -2.34 -5.10
N SER A 108 -6.07 -1.42 -4.93
CA SER A 108 -5.63 -0.85 -3.65
C SER A 108 -4.96 0.51 -3.91
N ILE A 109 -5.25 1.51 -3.10
CA ILE A 109 -4.75 2.88 -3.28
C ILE A 109 -4.15 3.36 -1.97
N MET A 110 -2.91 3.85 -2.00
CA MET A 110 -2.34 4.63 -0.89
C MET A 110 -2.36 6.12 -1.23
N ILE A 111 -2.73 6.92 -0.25
CA ILE A 111 -2.54 8.37 -0.25
C ILE A 111 -1.58 8.75 0.88
N ASP A 112 -0.48 9.38 0.54
CA ASP A 112 0.54 9.77 1.48
C ASP A 112 0.48 11.28 1.77
N GLY A 113 -0.16 11.61 2.90
CA GLY A 113 -0.21 12.97 3.46
C GLY A 113 0.75 13.18 4.64
N SER A 114 1.67 12.25 4.91
CA SER A 114 2.56 12.27 6.09
C SER A 114 3.51 13.48 6.13
N HIS A 115 3.76 14.09 4.99
CA HIS A 115 4.58 15.31 4.88
C HIS A 115 3.82 16.60 5.23
N SER A 116 2.49 16.56 5.31
CA SER A 116 1.62 17.66 5.71
C SER A 116 1.39 17.68 7.22
N ILE A 117 0.70 18.74 7.70
CA ILE A 117 0.22 18.75 9.08
C ILE A 117 -0.93 17.75 9.25
N PHE A 118 -1.16 17.31 10.49
CA PHE A 118 -2.12 16.24 10.83
C PHE A 118 -3.52 16.45 10.22
N GLU A 119 -4.06 17.67 10.33
CA GLU A 119 -5.38 18.00 9.79
C GLU A 119 -5.45 17.94 8.26
N GLU A 120 -4.39 18.34 7.56
CA GLU A 120 -4.31 18.24 6.10
C GLU A 120 -4.18 16.78 5.66
N ASN A 121 -3.40 15.96 6.39
CA ASN A 121 -3.29 14.54 6.14
C ASN A 121 -4.66 13.86 6.30
N ILE A 122 -5.41 14.18 7.37
CA ILE A 122 -6.78 13.67 7.53
C ILE A 122 -7.66 14.10 6.37
N ALA A 123 -7.63 15.36 5.98
CA ALA A 123 -8.50 15.90 4.93
C ALA A 123 -8.25 15.23 3.57
N ILE A 124 -6.98 15.10 3.16
CA ILE A 124 -6.65 14.44 1.88
C ILE A 124 -6.97 12.95 1.93
N THR A 125 -6.61 12.25 3.01
CA THR A 125 -6.92 10.83 3.18
C THR A 125 -8.42 10.58 3.10
N LYS A 126 -9.22 11.34 3.84
CA LYS A 126 -10.68 11.21 3.82
C LYS A 126 -11.25 11.44 2.43
N SER A 127 -10.74 12.40 1.66
CA SER A 127 -11.21 12.65 0.30
C SER A 127 -11.01 11.46 -0.62
N VAL A 128 -9.88 10.75 -0.50
CA VAL A 128 -9.60 9.54 -1.27
C VAL A 128 -10.45 8.37 -0.79
N VAL A 129 -10.62 8.20 0.52
CA VAL A 129 -11.51 7.19 1.11
C VAL A 129 -12.94 7.35 0.59
N ASP A 130 -13.48 8.57 0.65
CA ASP A 130 -14.85 8.88 0.21
C ASP A 130 -15.04 8.62 -1.31
N ALA A 131 -13.97 8.75 -2.11
CA ALA A 131 -14.01 8.47 -3.54
C ALA A 131 -13.85 6.97 -3.88
N CYS A 132 -13.03 6.22 -3.15
CA CYS A 132 -12.67 4.83 -3.45
C CYS A 132 -13.65 3.81 -2.85
N HIS A 133 -14.14 4.05 -1.64
CA HIS A 133 -15.01 3.11 -0.92
C HIS A 133 -16.31 2.75 -1.64
N PRO A 134 -17.01 3.66 -2.35
CA PRO A 134 -18.21 3.31 -3.13
C PRO A 134 -17.96 2.26 -4.21
N ALA A 135 -16.71 2.13 -4.66
CA ALA A 135 -16.29 1.12 -5.64
C ALA A 135 -15.59 -0.09 -4.99
N PHE A 136 -15.63 -0.22 -3.65
CA PHE A 136 -15.00 -1.30 -2.88
C PHE A 136 -13.47 -1.38 -3.07
N VAL A 137 -12.81 -0.27 -3.39
CA VAL A 137 -11.35 -0.15 -3.43
C VAL A 137 -10.86 0.37 -2.09
N PRO A 138 -10.07 -0.41 -1.34
CA PRO A 138 -9.54 -0.01 -0.05
C PRO A 138 -8.45 1.04 -0.19
N VAL A 139 -8.32 1.84 0.87
CA VAL A 139 -7.36 2.94 0.95
C VAL A 139 -6.39 2.70 2.10
N GLU A 140 -5.11 2.91 1.80
CA GLU A 140 -4.01 3.00 2.74
C GLU A 140 -3.63 4.47 2.94
N ALA A 141 -3.13 4.81 4.13
CA ALA A 141 -2.53 6.12 4.40
C ALA A 141 -1.32 5.96 5.32
N GLU A 142 -0.50 7.02 5.41
CA GLU A 142 0.68 7.04 6.26
C GLU A 142 0.52 8.07 7.38
N LEU A 143 0.95 7.68 8.59
CA LEU A 143 1.08 8.56 9.74
C LEU A 143 2.43 8.36 10.43
N GLY A 144 3.07 9.46 10.80
CA GLY A 144 4.49 9.54 11.09
C GLY A 144 5.24 9.81 9.80
N LYS A 145 6.55 9.72 9.83
CA LYS A 145 7.40 9.91 8.64
C LYS A 145 8.39 8.76 8.57
N VAL A 146 8.26 7.91 7.58
CA VAL A 146 9.28 6.92 7.26
C VAL A 146 10.49 7.66 6.71
N GLY A 147 11.65 7.49 7.34
CA GLY A 147 12.88 8.14 6.92
C GLY A 147 13.50 7.50 5.68
N GLY A 148 14.63 8.08 5.22
CA GLY A 148 15.37 7.55 4.08
C GLY A 148 14.92 8.10 2.75
N LYS A 149 15.35 7.45 1.66
CA LYS A 149 15.08 7.90 0.31
C LYS A 149 14.57 6.75 -0.55
N GLU A 150 13.44 6.96 -1.20
CA GLU A 150 12.85 6.08 -2.20
C GLU A 150 12.52 6.90 -3.45
N ASP A 151 13.11 6.54 -4.57
CA ASP A 151 12.96 7.24 -5.85
C ASP A 151 13.21 8.76 -5.72
N ASP A 152 12.18 9.57 -6.00
CA ASP A 152 12.19 11.03 -5.86
C ASP A 152 11.76 11.50 -4.46
N LEU A 153 11.33 10.57 -3.57
CA LEU A 153 10.88 10.87 -2.23
C LEU A 153 12.06 10.88 -1.25
N ASP A 154 12.12 11.91 -0.40
CA ASP A 154 13.11 12.03 0.67
C ASP A 154 12.40 12.25 2.01
N GLY A 155 12.30 11.19 2.81
CA GLY A 155 11.68 11.19 4.14
C GLY A 155 12.53 11.89 5.23
N GLY A 156 13.75 12.33 4.88
CA GLY A 156 14.64 13.00 5.81
C GLY A 156 15.02 12.13 7.02
N ALA A 157 14.99 12.71 8.21
CA ALA A 157 15.29 12.01 9.46
C ALA A 157 14.20 11.07 9.95
N GLY A 158 12.99 11.13 9.32
CA GLY A 158 11.83 10.39 9.77
C GLY A 158 11.20 10.97 11.04
N GLY A 159 10.11 10.35 11.50
CA GLY A 159 9.43 10.70 12.76
C GLY A 159 8.47 9.58 13.15
N TYR A 160 8.60 9.10 14.39
CA TYR A 160 7.78 7.98 14.89
C TYR A 160 6.29 8.31 14.93
N THR A 161 5.45 7.33 14.62
CA THR A 161 3.99 7.45 14.77
C THR A 161 3.61 7.48 16.25
N ASP A 162 2.76 8.46 16.64
CA ASP A 162 2.17 8.50 17.97
C ASP A 162 0.92 7.59 18.01
N PRO A 163 0.79 6.69 19.02
CA PRO A 163 -0.35 5.79 19.10
C PRO A 163 -1.72 6.48 19.28
N ALA A 164 -1.78 7.62 20.00
CA ALA A 164 -3.03 8.34 20.18
C ALA A 164 -3.45 9.06 18.88
N GLU A 165 -2.49 9.67 18.18
CA GLU A 165 -2.74 10.25 16.86
C GLU A 165 -3.16 9.18 15.84
N ALA A 166 -2.56 7.97 15.90
CA ALA A 166 -2.94 6.87 15.02
C ALA A 166 -4.40 6.43 15.23
N ALA A 167 -4.85 6.33 16.48
CA ALA A 167 -6.25 6.00 16.79
C ALA A 167 -7.21 7.08 16.26
N GLU A 168 -6.92 8.36 16.51
CA GLU A 168 -7.72 9.49 16.02
C GLU A 168 -7.74 9.54 14.49
N PHE A 169 -6.59 9.36 13.85
CA PHE A 169 -6.46 9.37 12.40
C PHE A 169 -7.35 8.32 11.74
N VAL A 170 -7.28 7.07 12.21
CA VAL A 170 -8.09 5.96 11.68
C VAL A 170 -9.59 6.22 11.89
N GLU A 171 -10.00 6.70 13.06
CA GLU A 171 -11.40 7.03 13.36
C GLU A 171 -11.94 8.13 12.44
N ARG A 172 -11.15 9.19 12.23
CA ARG A 172 -11.59 10.36 11.46
C ARG A 172 -11.55 10.16 9.95
N THR A 173 -10.63 9.33 9.46
CA THR A 173 -10.46 9.09 8.02
C THR A 173 -11.28 7.91 7.50
N GLY A 174 -11.46 6.87 8.32
CA GLY A 174 -12.06 5.61 7.90
C GLY A 174 -11.16 4.80 6.95
N VAL A 175 -9.84 5.03 6.97
CA VAL A 175 -8.85 4.31 6.16
C VAL A 175 -8.82 2.82 6.48
N ASP A 176 -8.49 1.98 5.51
CA ASP A 176 -8.49 0.51 5.67
C ASP A 176 -7.17 -0.07 6.19
N PHE A 177 -6.04 0.62 5.93
CA PHE A 177 -4.69 0.22 6.36
C PHE A 177 -3.92 1.47 6.78
N LEU A 178 -3.00 1.30 7.72
CA LEU A 178 -2.17 2.40 8.20
C LEU A 178 -0.69 2.03 8.14
N ALA A 179 0.06 2.74 7.30
CA ALA A 179 1.52 2.73 7.32
C ALA A 179 2.02 3.55 8.51
N VAL A 180 2.92 2.95 9.29
CA VAL A 180 3.41 3.51 10.56
C VAL A 180 4.93 3.56 10.61
N ALA A 181 5.47 4.66 11.10
CA ALA A 181 6.90 4.86 11.27
C ALA A 181 7.34 4.37 12.66
N ILE A 182 8.16 3.33 12.69
CA ILE A 182 8.73 2.73 13.90
C ILE A 182 10.26 2.66 13.86
N GLY A 183 10.90 3.42 12.95
CA GLY A 183 12.35 3.38 12.72
C GLY A 183 12.76 2.57 11.50
N THR A 184 11.80 2.13 10.69
CA THR A 184 12.03 1.70 9.30
C THR A 184 12.47 2.89 8.44
N ALA A 185 13.14 2.63 7.34
CA ALA A 185 13.56 3.66 6.40
C ALA A 185 13.62 3.08 4.98
N HIS A 186 13.33 3.93 4.01
CA HIS A 186 13.50 3.61 2.61
C HIS A 186 14.99 3.53 2.20
N GLY A 187 15.27 2.70 1.21
CA GLY A 187 16.61 2.56 0.63
C GLY A 187 17.55 1.67 1.44
N VAL A 188 18.84 1.81 1.19
CA VAL A 188 19.88 0.96 1.79
C VAL A 188 20.23 1.45 3.18
N TYR A 189 20.04 0.61 4.18
CA TYR A 189 20.43 0.91 5.57
C TYR A 189 21.94 1.07 5.70
N LYS A 190 22.38 2.14 6.37
CA LYS A 190 23.82 2.38 6.68
C LYS A 190 24.28 1.65 7.94
N GLY A 191 23.47 0.79 8.52
CA GLY A 191 23.75 0.04 9.73
C GLY A 191 22.61 -0.89 10.06
N ILE A 192 22.65 -1.48 11.26
CA ILE A 192 21.54 -2.33 11.73
C ILE A 192 20.37 -1.42 12.13
N PRO A 193 19.19 -1.59 11.54
CA PRO A 193 18.01 -0.81 11.91
C PRO A 193 17.62 -1.06 13.38
N LYS A 194 17.24 0.00 14.07
CA LYS A 194 16.71 -0.07 15.43
C LYS A 194 15.21 0.20 15.37
N LEU A 195 14.44 -0.88 15.27
CA LEU A 195 12.99 -0.79 15.20
C LEU A 195 12.38 -0.70 16.60
N ASP A 196 11.43 0.22 16.77
CA ASP A 196 10.65 0.39 17.99
C ASP A 196 9.44 -0.56 17.99
N LEU A 197 9.69 -1.82 18.31
CA LEU A 197 8.65 -2.87 18.36
C LEU A 197 7.67 -2.67 19.52
N ASP A 198 8.08 -2.00 20.58
CA ASP A 198 7.18 -1.65 21.69
C ASP A 198 6.14 -0.63 21.20
N ARG A 199 6.57 0.39 20.47
CA ARG A 199 5.68 1.36 19.80
C ARG A 199 4.72 0.70 18.83
N LEU A 200 5.20 -0.22 17.99
CA LEU A 200 4.34 -1.00 17.10
C LEU A 200 3.25 -1.74 17.88
N SER A 201 3.63 -2.35 19.01
CA SER A 201 2.70 -3.04 19.90
C SER A 201 1.69 -2.09 20.54
N GLU A 202 2.09 -0.87 20.89
CA GLU A 202 1.21 0.17 21.43
C GLU A 202 0.21 0.64 20.37
N ILE A 203 0.67 0.94 19.14
CA ILE A 203 -0.20 1.29 18.02
C ILE A 203 -1.20 0.15 17.75
N ARG A 204 -0.73 -1.11 17.71
CA ARG A 204 -1.59 -2.27 17.48
C ARG A 204 -2.72 -2.43 18.51
N LYS A 205 -2.53 -1.98 19.75
CA LYS A 205 -3.58 -2.05 20.79
C LYS A 205 -4.72 -1.05 20.58
N VAL A 206 -4.44 0.08 19.91
CA VAL A 206 -5.39 1.17 19.72
C VAL A 206 -5.94 1.27 18.31
N VAL A 207 -5.27 0.63 17.33
CA VAL A 207 -5.67 0.58 15.93
C VAL A 207 -6.11 -0.84 15.57
N SER A 208 -7.33 -1.00 15.03
CA SER A 208 -7.90 -2.32 14.71
C SER A 208 -7.63 -2.77 13.27
N ILE A 209 -7.36 -1.85 12.36
CA ILE A 209 -7.05 -2.14 10.96
C ILE A 209 -5.63 -2.71 10.77
N PRO A 210 -5.32 -3.40 9.66
CA PRO A 210 -3.96 -3.83 9.36
C PRO A 210 -2.96 -2.69 9.36
N LEU A 211 -1.75 -2.97 9.86
CA LEU A 211 -0.62 -2.04 9.85
C LEU A 211 0.35 -2.40 8.74
N VAL A 212 0.99 -1.37 8.16
CA VAL A 212 2.01 -1.48 7.11
C VAL A 212 3.32 -0.89 7.64
N LEU A 213 4.47 -1.48 7.24
CA LEU A 213 5.81 -1.09 7.70
C LEU A 213 6.75 -0.84 6.51
#